data_0e6daca7222f2c50260a9351324f78f8
#
_entry.id   0e6daca7222f2c50260a9351324f78f8
#
_cell.length_a   1.000
_cell.length_b   1.000
_cell.length_c   1.000
_cell.angle_alpha   90.00
_cell.angle_beta   90.00
_cell.angle_gamma   90.00
#
_symmetry.space_group_name_H-M   'P 1'
#
loop_
_entity.id
_entity.type
_entity.pdbx_description
1 polymer ?
#
loop_
_entity_poly.entity_id
_entity_poly.type
_entity_poly.pdbx_seq_one_letter_code
_entity_poly.pdbx_strand_id
1 'polypeptide(L)'
;MVAPPASLRTDDQIVAYFDMVSETLGPDVPWVLQDHPVATGVQMSTSVILRILKNAANCMMLKAEDCPGLAKLSAIRAASERGEARRVSILTGNGGGLFLPEELSRGADGAMTGFAYPEMMVDVCRAHAAGHIEKAHDIFDAYLPLARYEQQAGIGLAVRKHLLAQRGVIASAAIRKPGPKLSAPDITDIARLVSRQSQRLAQF
;
A
#
# COMPACT_ATOMS: atom_id res chain seq x y z
N MET A 1 8.00 -11.76 -1.14
CA MET A 1 8.14 -10.35 -0.74
C MET A 1 9.13 -10.30 0.41
N VAL A 2 10.09 -9.39 0.32
CA VAL A 2 11.21 -9.29 1.28
C VAL A 2 11.36 -7.84 1.74
N ALA A 3 11.41 -7.65 3.06
CA ALA A 3 11.69 -6.38 3.71
C ALA A 3 13.06 -6.41 4.39
N PRO A 4 13.74 -5.28 4.58
CA PRO A 4 15.00 -5.25 5.30
C PRO A 4 14.80 -5.59 6.78
N PRO A 5 15.67 -6.40 7.40
CA PRO A 5 15.64 -6.62 8.84
C PRO A 5 16.00 -5.35 9.61
N ALA A 6 15.38 -5.15 10.76
CA ALA A 6 15.52 -3.94 11.58
C ALA A 6 16.94 -3.67 12.12
N SER A 7 17.87 -4.59 11.94
CA SER A 7 19.27 -4.45 12.38
C SER A 7 20.16 -3.66 11.42
N LEU A 8 19.74 -3.47 10.16
CA LEU A 8 20.53 -2.76 9.16
C LEU A 8 20.58 -1.24 9.44
N ARG A 9 21.76 -0.64 9.25
CA ARG A 9 22.00 0.77 9.60
C ARG A 9 22.58 1.61 8.46
N THR A 10 23.27 1.00 7.51
CA THR A 10 23.92 1.72 6.39
C THR A 10 23.38 1.25 5.05
N ASP A 11 23.46 2.14 4.06
CA ASP A 11 23.02 1.86 2.69
C ASP A 11 23.71 0.60 2.13
N ASP A 12 25.00 0.43 2.39
CA ASP A 12 25.76 -0.72 1.91
C ASP A 12 25.34 -2.03 2.59
N GLN A 13 24.99 -2.01 3.89
CA GLN A 13 24.43 -3.17 4.56
C GLN A 13 23.07 -3.56 3.96
N ILE A 14 22.23 -2.57 3.64
CA ILE A 14 20.94 -2.81 3.03
C ILE A 14 21.09 -3.43 1.64
N VAL A 15 21.95 -2.87 0.80
CA VAL A 15 22.21 -3.40 -0.55
C VAL A 15 22.76 -4.82 -0.47
N ALA A 16 23.81 -5.05 0.36
CA ALA A 16 24.40 -6.38 0.55
C ALA A 16 23.40 -7.44 1.04
N TYR A 17 22.45 -7.05 1.91
CA TYR A 17 21.37 -7.94 2.32
C TYR A 17 20.49 -8.38 1.15
N PHE A 18 20.08 -7.45 0.28
CA PHE A 18 19.25 -7.81 -0.86
C PHE A 18 20.03 -8.52 -1.98
N ASP A 19 21.32 -8.28 -2.11
CA ASP A 19 22.21 -9.08 -2.99
C ASP A 19 22.22 -10.54 -2.53
N MET A 20 22.41 -10.78 -1.22
CA MET A 20 22.33 -12.14 -0.62
C MET A 20 20.95 -12.78 -0.81
N VAL A 21 19.86 -12.01 -0.66
CA VAL A 21 18.49 -12.50 -0.93
C VAL A 21 18.35 -12.96 -2.38
N SER A 22 18.80 -12.14 -3.32
CA SER A 22 18.74 -12.46 -4.75
C SER A 22 19.55 -13.72 -5.11
N GLU A 23 20.75 -13.83 -4.56
CA GLU A 23 21.60 -15.02 -4.73
C GLU A 23 20.96 -16.29 -4.14
N THR A 24 20.40 -16.18 -2.92
CA THR A 24 19.76 -17.31 -2.23
C THR A 24 18.53 -17.82 -2.97
N LEU A 25 17.71 -16.92 -3.52
CA LEU A 25 16.52 -17.28 -4.29
C LEU A 25 16.87 -17.86 -5.66
N GLY A 26 18.01 -17.46 -6.22
CA GLY A 26 18.41 -17.79 -7.57
C GLY A 26 17.70 -16.95 -8.64
N PRO A 27 18.18 -17.01 -9.90
CA PRO A 27 17.73 -16.11 -10.95
C PRO A 27 16.27 -16.34 -11.39
N ASP A 28 15.75 -17.54 -11.20
CA ASP A 28 14.44 -17.96 -11.71
C ASP A 28 13.28 -17.65 -10.74
N VAL A 29 13.57 -17.23 -9.51
CA VAL A 29 12.55 -16.92 -8.51
C VAL A 29 12.28 -15.41 -8.47
N PRO A 30 11.14 -14.93 -9.00
CA PRO A 30 10.80 -13.51 -8.90
C PRO A 30 10.46 -13.13 -7.45
N TRP A 31 10.89 -11.95 -7.04
CA TRP A 31 10.57 -11.45 -5.70
C TRP A 31 10.18 -9.96 -5.70
N VAL A 32 9.64 -9.52 -4.57
CA VAL A 32 9.12 -8.16 -4.36
C VAL A 32 9.95 -7.50 -3.26
N LEU A 33 10.54 -6.35 -3.56
CA LEU A 33 11.17 -5.47 -2.57
C LEU A 33 10.07 -4.72 -1.79
N GLN A 34 10.08 -4.83 -0.46
CA GLN A 34 9.16 -4.09 0.40
C GLN A 34 9.88 -2.92 1.07
N ASP A 35 9.44 -1.71 0.78
CA ASP A 35 9.89 -0.47 1.41
C ASP A 35 8.84 0.00 2.42
N HIS A 36 8.96 -0.47 3.68
CA HIS A 36 8.01 -0.17 4.76
C HIS A 36 8.73 0.30 6.03
N PRO A 37 9.29 1.51 6.02
CA PRO A 37 10.12 2.00 7.13
C PRO A 37 9.37 2.10 8.47
N VAL A 38 8.07 2.36 8.45
CA VAL A 38 7.25 2.40 9.69
C VAL A 38 7.26 1.06 10.42
N ALA A 39 7.27 -0.06 9.69
CA ALA A 39 7.28 -1.41 10.30
C ALA A 39 8.70 -1.92 10.55
N THR A 40 9.65 -1.63 9.67
CA THR A 40 11.01 -2.18 9.73
C THR A 40 11.97 -1.31 10.53
N GLY A 41 11.69 0.00 10.66
CA GLY A 41 12.63 0.99 11.20
C GLY A 41 13.81 1.29 10.28
N VAL A 42 13.80 0.76 9.05
CA VAL A 42 14.88 0.94 8.07
C VAL A 42 14.39 1.81 6.93
N GLN A 43 14.99 2.99 6.80
CA GLN A 43 14.75 3.91 5.68
C GLN A 43 15.64 3.54 4.51
N MET A 44 15.01 3.31 3.34
CA MET A 44 15.72 3.14 2.08
C MET A 44 15.58 4.42 1.24
N SER A 45 16.71 5.04 0.91
CA SER A 45 16.72 6.15 -0.02
C SER A 45 16.40 5.70 -1.45
N THR A 46 16.04 6.64 -2.32
CA THR A 46 15.86 6.34 -3.76
C THR A 46 17.12 5.69 -4.34
N SER A 47 18.32 6.17 -3.98
CA SER A 47 19.58 5.62 -4.47
C SER A 47 19.79 4.17 -4.04
N VAL A 48 19.44 3.80 -2.82
CA VAL A 48 19.50 2.43 -2.31
C VAL A 48 18.58 1.51 -3.10
N ILE A 49 17.32 1.94 -3.29
CA ILE A 49 16.35 1.16 -4.08
C ILE A 49 16.85 0.95 -5.50
N LEU A 50 17.35 2.00 -6.16
CA LEU A 50 17.88 1.90 -7.52
C LEU A 50 19.10 0.98 -7.62
N ARG A 51 20.00 0.99 -6.61
CA ARG A 51 21.13 0.03 -6.52
C ARG A 51 20.64 -1.41 -6.42
N ILE A 52 19.67 -1.68 -5.54
CA ILE A 52 19.06 -3.02 -5.39
C ILE A 52 18.46 -3.47 -6.72
N LEU A 53 17.66 -2.62 -7.37
CA LEU A 53 17.02 -2.95 -8.64
C LEU A 53 18.02 -3.17 -9.78
N LYS A 54 19.17 -2.51 -9.75
CA LYS A 54 20.27 -2.72 -10.70
C LYS A 54 20.96 -4.06 -10.50
N ASN A 55 21.21 -4.45 -9.24
CA ASN A 55 21.93 -5.67 -8.89
C ASN A 55 21.05 -6.93 -9.04
N ALA A 56 19.77 -6.82 -8.66
CA ALA A 56 18.86 -7.96 -8.57
C ALA A 56 17.87 -7.99 -9.75
N ALA A 57 18.24 -8.65 -10.85
CA ALA A 57 17.38 -8.74 -12.04
C ALA A 57 16.04 -9.45 -11.79
N ASN A 58 15.98 -10.37 -10.82
CA ASN A 58 14.79 -11.11 -10.41
C ASN A 58 13.90 -10.35 -9.38
N CYS A 59 14.29 -9.15 -8.92
CA CYS A 59 13.41 -8.27 -8.16
C CYS A 59 12.42 -7.60 -9.12
N MET A 60 11.21 -8.09 -9.23
CA MET A 60 10.25 -7.68 -10.28
C MET A 60 9.33 -6.54 -9.86
N MET A 61 9.24 -6.25 -8.57
CA MET A 61 8.27 -5.30 -8.03
C MET A 61 8.81 -4.58 -6.80
N LEU A 62 8.42 -3.33 -6.66
CA LEU A 62 8.54 -2.55 -5.43
C LEU A 62 7.15 -2.41 -4.79
N LYS A 63 6.99 -2.87 -3.56
CA LYS A 63 5.87 -2.50 -2.71
C LYS A 63 6.25 -1.26 -1.93
N ALA A 64 5.70 -0.12 -2.33
CA ALA A 64 6.02 1.20 -1.79
C ALA A 64 5.09 1.53 -0.61
N GLU A 65 5.64 1.51 0.59
CA GLU A 65 4.91 1.77 1.84
C GLU A 65 5.60 2.87 2.69
N ASP A 66 6.56 3.60 2.10
CA ASP A 66 7.08 4.80 2.76
C ASP A 66 5.99 5.87 2.80
N CYS A 67 5.87 6.58 3.93
CA CYS A 67 4.83 7.58 4.09
C CYS A 67 5.41 8.84 4.78
N PRO A 68 5.42 9.96 4.05
CA PRO A 68 4.96 10.17 2.67
C PRO A 68 5.97 9.68 1.62
N GLY A 69 5.57 8.76 0.75
CA GLY A 69 6.43 8.14 -0.27
C GLY A 69 6.36 8.77 -1.67
N LEU A 70 5.54 9.80 -1.86
CA LEU A 70 5.22 10.35 -3.17
C LEU A 70 6.45 10.85 -3.96
N ALA A 71 7.37 11.58 -3.29
CA ALA A 71 8.59 12.08 -3.93
C ALA A 71 9.54 10.94 -4.32
N LYS A 72 9.65 9.90 -3.48
CA LYS A 72 10.47 8.71 -3.74
C LYS A 72 9.95 7.96 -4.96
N LEU A 73 8.63 7.76 -5.05
CA LEU A 73 7.99 7.12 -6.20
C LEU A 73 8.28 7.90 -7.49
N SER A 74 8.07 9.21 -7.50
CA SER A 74 8.39 10.08 -8.65
C SER A 74 9.85 9.96 -9.07
N ALA A 75 10.78 9.94 -8.10
CA ALA A 75 12.21 9.84 -8.40
C ALA A 75 12.60 8.48 -9.01
N ILE A 76 12.00 7.38 -8.53
CA ILE A 76 12.23 6.03 -9.09
C ILE A 76 11.70 5.96 -10.52
N ARG A 77 10.50 6.49 -10.80
CA ARG A 77 9.95 6.51 -12.15
C ARG A 77 10.78 7.36 -13.11
N ALA A 78 11.17 8.57 -12.67
CA ALA A 78 12.02 9.43 -13.48
C ALA A 78 13.37 8.77 -13.80
N ALA A 79 13.99 8.04 -12.88
CA ALA A 79 15.21 7.28 -13.15
C ALA A 79 14.98 6.18 -14.20
N SER A 80 13.85 5.50 -14.15
CA SER A 80 13.47 4.50 -15.16
C SER A 80 13.24 5.12 -16.55
N GLU A 81 12.57 6.26 -16.61
CA GLU A 81 12.30 6.99 -17.85
C GLU A 81 13.59 7.50 -18.51
N ARG A 82 14.59 7.89 -17.71
CA ARG A 82 15.92 8.29 -18.22
C ARG A 82 16.81 7.10 -18.60
N GLY A 83 16.34 5.85 -18.42
CA GLY A 83 17.14 4.65 -18.69
C GLY A 83 18.21 4.35 -17.64
N GLU A 84 18.21 5.04 -16.49
CA GLU A 84 19.16 4.82 -15.38
C GLU A 84 18.84 3.56 -14.57
N ALA A 85 17.59 3.11 -14.63
CA ALA A 85 17.12 1.89 -13.99
C ALA A 85 16.08 1.19 -14.88
N ARG A 86 16.00 -0.14 -14.76
CA ARG A 86 14.92 -0.89 -15.44
C ARG A 86 13.57 -0.53 -14.81
N ARG A 87 12.51 -0.57 -15.58
CA ARG A 87 11.16 -0.41 -15.08
C ARG A 87 10.73 -1.67 -14.31
N VAL A 88 10.32 -1.48 -13.08
CA VAL A 88 9.68 -2.50 -12.25
C VAL A 88 8.23 -2.11 -11.96
N SER A 89 7.39 -3.08 -11.65
CA SER A 89 6.06 -2.77 -11.13
C SER A 89 6.18 -2.06 -9.78
N ILE A 90 5.42 -0.99 -9.57
CA ILE A 90 5.31 -0.31 -8.27
C ILE A 90 3.87 -0.41 -7.81
N LEU A 91 3.64 -1.15 -6.72
CA LEU A 91 2.35 -1.18 -6.03
C LEU A 91 2.45 -0.42 -4.72
N THR A 92 1.49 0.46 -4.49
CA THR A 92 1.44 1.22 -3.25
C THR A 92 0.89 0.36 -2.12
N GLY A 93 1.49 0.45 -0.94
CA GLY A 93 1.11 -0.38 0.20
C GLY A 93 0.63 0.43 1.40
N ASN A 94 0.57 1.76 1.29
CA ASN A 94 0.06 2.62 2.34
C ASN A 94 -1.36 2.22 2.74
N GLY A 95 -1.58 2.09 4.03
CA GLY A 95 -2.80 1.50 4.58
C GLY A 95 -4.07 2.08 3.99
N GLY A 96 -4.93 1.22 3.44
CA GLY A 96 -6.18 1.61 2.78
C GLY A 96 -6.01 2.38 1.48
N GLY A 97 -4.78 2.52 0.96
CA GLY A 97 -4.51 3.30 -0.25
C GLY A 97 -4.70 4.80 -0.05
N LEU A 98 -4.33 5.34 1.12
CA LEU A 98 -4.62 6.74 1.51
C LEU A 98 -4.08 7.82 0.56
N PHE A 99 -3.17 7.47 -0.34
CA PHE A 99 -2.62 8.37 -1.36
C PHE A 99 -2.74 7.76 -2.77
N LEU A 100 -3.64 6.81 -2.97
CA LEU A 100 -3.71 6.02 -4.21
C LEU A 100 -3.84 6.88 -5.48
N PRO A 101 -4.72 7.89 -5.57
CA PRO A 101 -4.81 8.71 -6.78
C PRO A 101 -3.51 9.48 -7.09
N GLU A 102 -2.87 10.05 -6.06
CA GLU A 102 -1.61 10.77 -6.21
C GLU A 102 -0.44 9.84 -6.55
N GLU A 103 -0.44 8.63 -6.02
CA GLU A 103 0.56 7.59 -6.30
C GLU A 103 0.42 7.09 -7.75
N LEU A 104 -0.79 6.84 -8.22
CA LEU A 104 -1.06 6.48 -9.61
C LEU A 104 -0.62 7.60 -10.57
N SER A 105 -0.92 8.86 -10.26
CA SER A 105 -0.51 10.02 -11.05
C SER A 105 1.01 10.21 -11.11
N ARG A 106 1.76 9.62 -10.18
CA ARG A 106 3.23 9.59 -10.14
C ARG A 106 3.83 8.30 -10.72
N GLY A 107 3.00 7.46 -11.32
CA GLY A 107 3.43 6.28 -12.04
C GLY A 107 3.42 4.98 -11.24
N ALA A 108 2.69 4.90 -10.12
CA ALA A 108 2.35 3.60 -9.53
C ALA A 108 1.50 2.80 -10.50
N ASP A 109 1.63 1.47 -10.48
CA ASP A 109 0.88 0.55 -11.35
C ASP A 109 -0.41 0.05 -10.66
N GLY A 110 -0.57 0.31 -9.36
CA GLY A 110 -1.72 -0.13 -8.58
C GLY A 110 -1.46 -0.14 -7.08
N ALA A 111 -2.25 -0.90 -6.34
CA ALA A 111 -2.16 -1.00 -4.89
C ALA A 111 -2.00 -2.44 -4.40
N MET A 112 -1.25 -2.63 -3.31
CA MET A 112 -1.12 -3.86 -2.55
C MET A 112 -1.31 -3.55 -1.06
N THR A 113 -2.53 -3.28 -0.67
CA THR A 113 -2.88 -2.86 0.69
C THR A 113 -4.23 -3.43 1.10
N GLY A 114 -4.60 -3.26 2.37
CA GLY A 114 -5.85 -3.75 2.91
C GLY A 114 -6.83 -2.64 3.26
N PHE A 115 -8.08 -2.83 2.80
CA PHE A 115 -9.25 -2.04 3.16
C PHE A 115 -10.49 -2.92 3.09
N ALA A 116 -11.52 -2.63 3.89
CA ALA A 116 -12.75 -3.42 3.92
C ALA A 116 -13.58 -3.31 2.64
N TYR A 117 -13.25 -2.38 1.76
CA TYR A 117 -13.87 -2.17 0.45
C TYR A 117 -12.80 -2.19 -0.66
N PRO A 118 -12.24 -3.37 -1.00
CA PRO A 118 -11.17 -3.48 -2.00
C PRO A 118 -11.63 -3.03 -3.39
N GLU A 119 -12.94 -3.07 -3.69
CA GLU A 119 -13.53 -2.55 -4.91
C GLU A 119 -13.20 -1.08 -5.14
N MET A 120 -13.09 -0.26 -4.09
CA MET A 120 -12.65 1.14 -4.22
C MET A 120 -11.31 1.23 -4.93
N MET A 121 -10.32 0.45 -4.49
CA MET A 121 -8.99 0.49 -5.10
C MET A 121 -8.99 0.01 -6.54
N VAL A 122 -9.80 -1.01 -6.85
CA VAL A 122 -9.98 -1.51 -8.21
C VAL A 122 -10.58 -0.44 -9.11
N ASP A 123 -11.63 0.24 -8.65
CA ASP A 123 -12.34 1.23 -9.44
C ASP A 123 -11.52 2.51 -9.62
N VAL A 124 -10.79 2.95 -8.59
CA VAL A 124 -9.83 4.07 -8.68
C VAL A 124 -8.73 3.75 -9.71
N CYS A 125 -8.10 2.57 -9.63
CA CYS A 125 -7.07 2.16 -10.58
C CYS A 125 -7.62 2.09 -12.02
N ARG A 126 -8.83 1.56 -12.21
CA ARG A 126 -9.47 1.47 -13.52
C ARG A 126 -9.80 2.84 -14.10
N ALA A 127 -10.40 3.73 -13.30
CA ALA A 127 -10.74 5.08 -13.73
C ALA A 127 -9.47 5.85 -14.11
N HIS A 128 -8.43 5.78 -13.28
CA HIS A 128 -7.14 6.41 -13.56
C HIS A 128 -6.50 5.88 -14.86
N ALA A 129 -6.44 4.56 -15.03
CA ALA A 129 -5.88 3.93 -16.23
C ALA A 129 -6.64 4.26 -17.52
N ALA A 130 -7.95 4.54 -17.40
CA ALA A 130 -8.78 5.01 -18.50
C ALA A 130 -8.65 6.52 -18.79
N GLY A 131 -7.80 7.25 -18.05
CA GLY A 131 -7.63 8.70 -18.17
C GLY A 131 -8.72 9.52 -17.48
N HIS A 132 -9.63 8.90 -16.75
CA HIS A 132 -10.70 9.55 -16.00
C HIS A 132 -10.22 9.96 -14.60
N ILE A 133 -9.28 10.89 -14.55
CA ILE A 133 -8.56 11.24 -13.30
C ILE A 133 -9.50 11.80 -12.23
N GLU A 134 -10.35 12.77 -12.59
CA GLU A 134 -11.33 13.37 -11.65
C GLU A 134 -12.28 12.30 -11.09
N LYS A 135 -12.76 11.39 -11.93
CA LYS A 135 -13.59 10.27 -11.48
C LYS A 135 -12.85 9.35 -10.49
N ALA A 136 -11.54 9.13 -10.70
CA ALA A 136 -10.75 8.36 -9.76
C ALA A 136 -10.69 9.04 -8.39
N HIS A 137 -10.51 10.37 -8.35
CA HIS A 137 -10.56 11.16 -7.13
C HIS A 137 -11.95 11.14 -6.49
N ASP A 138 -13.02 11.34 -7.25
CA ASP A 138 -14.39 11.31 -6.75
C ASP A 138 -14.73 9.97 -6.06
N ILE A 139 -14.37 8.86 -6.70
CA ILE A 139 -14.53 7.53 -6.11
C ILE A 139 -13.73 7.43 -4.80
N PHE A 140 -12.44 7.81 -4.83
CA PHE A 140 -11.57 7.75 -3.67
C PHE A 140 -12.10 8.58 -2.50
N ASP A 141 -12.54 9.82 -2.76
CA ASP A 141 -13.08 10.75 -1.77
C ASP A 141 -14.34 10.22 -1.08
N ALA A 142 -15.17 9.47 -1.80
CA ALA A 142 -16.35 8.85 -1.20
C ALA A 142 -15.98 7.84 -0.11
N TYR A 143 -14.87 7.12 -0.25
CA TYR A 143 -14.40 6.11 0.69
C TYR A 143 -13.38 6.62 1.71
N LEU A 144 -12.69 7.71 1.43
CA LEU A 144 -11.57 8.19 2.24
C LEU A 144 -11.89 8.36 3.74
N PRO A 145 -13.05 8.92 4.15
CA PRO A 145 -13.37 9.04 5.57
C PRO A 145 -13.41 7.71 6.31
N LEU A 146 -13.91 6.65 5.65
CA LEU A 146 -13.96 5.30 6.22
C LEU A 146 -12.59 4.62 6.15
N ALA A 147 -11.87 4.75 5.04
CA ALA A 147 -10.51 4.24 4.90
C ALA A 147 -9.59 4.80 6.00
N ARG A 148 -9.62 6.12 6.21
CA ARG A 148 -8.90 6.80 7.31
C ARG A 148 -9.28 6.22 8.68
N TYR A 149 -10.57 5.97 8.92
CA TYR A 149 -11.03 5.43 10.21
C TYR A 149 -10.51 4.00 10.43
N GLU A 150 -10.47 3.19 9.39
CA GLU A 150 -9.93 1.83 9.43
C GLU A 150 -8.40 1.79 9.65
N GLN A 151 -7.68 2.85 9.29
CA GLN A 151 -6.21 2.88 9.42
C GLN A 151 -5.72 3.33 10.80
N GLN A 152 -6.59 3.46 11.79
CA GLN A 152 -6.19 3.77 13.16
C GLN A 152 -5.27 2.68 13.73
N ALA A 153 -4.15 3.09 14.31
CA ALA A 153 -3.25 2.18 15.00
C ALA A 153 -4.00 1.45 16.15
N GLY A 154 -3.76 0.17 16.29
CA GLY A 154 -4.35 -0.67 17.35
C GLY A 154 -5.74 -1.22 17.02
N ILE A 155 -6.70 -0.42 16.56
CA ILE A 155 -8.08 -0.91 16.33
C ILE A 155 -8.43 -1.22 14.86
N GLY A 156 -7.59 -0.82 13.92
CA GLY A 156 -7.89 -0.94 12.47
C GLY A 156 -8.29 -2.34 12.03
N LEU A 157 -7.64 -3.38 12.55
CA LEU A 157 -8.03 -4.76 12.26
C LEU A 157 -9.45 -5.09 12.75
N ALA A 158 -9.86 -4.56 13.92
CA ALA A 158 -11.20 -4.77 14.44
C ALA A 158 -12.25 -4.05 13.57
N VAL A 159 -11.95 -2.83 13.13
CA VAL A 159 -12.81 -2.07 12.20
C VAL A 159 -12.97 -2.83 10.89
N ARG A 160 -11.88 -3.27 10.27
CA ARG A 160 -11.90 -4.03 9.02
C ARG A 160 -12.73 -5.31 9.12
N LYS A 161 -12.49 -6.11 10.14
CA LYS A 161 -13.24 -7.35 10.34
C LYS A 161 -14.71 -7.12 10.63
N HIS A 162 -15.04 -6.06 11.38
CA HIS A 162 -16.42 -5.66 11.62
C HIS A 162 -17.13 -5.32 10.29
N LEU A 163 -16.53 -4.49 9.45
CA LEU A 163 -17.06 -4.12 8.14
C LEU A 163 -17.20 -5.33 7.22
N LEU A 164 -16.18 -6.18 7.14
CA LEU A 164 -16.23 -7.39 6.31
C LEU A 164 -17.32 -8.36 6.75
N ALA A 165 -17.55 -8.49 8.07
CA ALA A 165 -18.64 -9.32 8.60
C ALA A 165 -20.01 -8.69 8.31
N GLN A 166 -20.17 -7.38 8.46
CA GLN A 166 -21.41 -6.68 8.09
C GLN A 166 -21.73 -6.81 6.60
N ARG A 167 -20.71 -6.84 5.75
CA ARG A 167 -20.84 -7.06 4.30
C ARG A 167 -21.05 -8.53 3.91
N GLY A 168 -21.02 -9.46 4.87
CA GLY A 168 -21.14 -10.89 4.61
C GLY A 168 -19.94 -11.54 3.94
N VAL A 169 -18.80 -10.84 3.85
CA VAL A 169 -17.56 -11.34 3.24
C VAL A 169 -16.90 -12.40 4.13
N ILE A 170 -17.00 -12.23 5.44
CA ILE A 170 -16.55 -13.20 6.44
C ILE A 170 -17.69 -13.51 7.43
N ALA A 171 -17.72 -14.73 7.94
CA ALA A 171 -18.78 -15.18 8.86
C ALA A 171 -18.71 -14.54 10.25
N SER A 172 -17.55 -14.02 10.67
CA SER A 172 -17.35 -13.51 12.02
C SER A 172 -16.29 -12.41 12.06
N ALA A 173 -16.56 -11.35 12.84
CA ALA A 173 -15.58 -10.32 13.17
C ALA A 173 -14.62 -10.70 14.31
N ALA A 174 -14.64 -11.94 14.80
CA ALA A 174 -13.80 -12.39 15.90
C ALA A 174 -12.32 -12.19 15.62
N ILE A 175 -11.59 -11.68 16.61
CA ILE A 175 -10.14 -11.45 16.54
C ILE A 175 -9.44 -12.38 17.52
N ARG A 176 -8.30 -12.95 17.12
CA ARG A 176 -7.45 -13.75 17.99
C ARG A 176 -6.92 -12.90 19.14
N LYS A 177 -6.84 -13.50 20.33
CA LYS A 177 -6.27 -12.84 21.50
C LYS A 177 -4.74 -12.96 21.53
N PRO A 178 -4.02 -11.92 21.99
CA PRO A 178 -4.54 -10.59 22.36
C PRO A 178 -4.94 -9.79 21.12
N GLY A 179 -6.05 -9.05 21.18
CA GLY A 179 -6.54 -8.26 20.06
C GLY A 179 -7.55 -7.19 20.49
N PRO A 180 -7.68 -6.13 19.71
CA PRO A 180 -8.56 -5.01 20.03
C PRO A 180 -10.03 -5.39 19.94
N LYS A 181 -10.86 -4.64 20.66
CA LYS A 181 -12.32 -4.71 20.57
C LYS A 181 -12.85 -3.32 20.25
N LEU A 182 -13.89 -3.26 19.42
CA LEU A 182 -14.63 -2.02 19.18
C LEU A 182 -15.49 -1.68 20.39
N SER A 183 -15.49 -0.42 20.76
CA SER A 183 -16.43 0.14 21.74
C SER A 183 -17.77 0.50 21.07
N ALA A 184 -18.80 0.80 21.89
CA ALA A 184 -20.07 1.28 21.35
C ALA A 184 -19.95 2.61 20.56
N PRO A 185 -19.15 3.60 20.98
CA PRO A 185 -18.84 4.76 20.15
C PRO A 185 -18.20 4.41 18.80
N ASP A 186 -17.24 3.47 18.75
CA ASP A 186 -16.61 3.06 17.50
C ASP A 186 -17.65 2.50 16.51
N ILE A 187 -18.56 1.66 16.98
CA ILE A 187 -19.62 1.09 16.14
C ILE A 187 -20.56 2.19 15.62
N THR A 188 -20.87 3.19 16.45
CA THR A 188 -21.70 4.34 16.06
C THR A 188 -21.00 5.17 14.98
N ASP A 189 -19.71 5.44 15.14
CA ASP A 189 -18.93 6.18 14.16
C ASP A 189 -18.82 5.43 12.83
N ILE A 190 -18.54 4.12 12.88
CA ILE A 190 -18.48 3.26 11.68
C ILE A 190 -19.82 3.30 10.93
N ALA A 191 -20.95 3.13 11.64
CA ALA A 191 -22.28 3.16 11.01
C ALA A 191 -22.54 4.50 10.32
N ARG A 192 -22.17 5.61 10.95
CA ARG A 192 -22.27 6.95 10.36
C ARG A 192 -21.41 7.09 9.11
N LEU A 193 -20.16 6.62 9.15
CA LEU A 193 -19.23 6.70 8.02
C LEU A 193 -19.71 5.85 6.84
N VAL A 194 -20.22 4.64 7.09
CA VAL A 194 -20.81 3.77 6.05
C VAL A 194 -22.03 4.45 5.40
N SER A 195 -22.92 5.02 6.21
CA SER A 195 -24.09 5.76 5.68
C SER A 195 -23.67 6.92 4.79
N ARG A 196 -22.69 7.72 5.22
CA ARG A 196 -22.17 8.86 4.43
C ARG A 196 -21.50 8.40 3.13
N GLN A 197 -20.72 7.32 3.18
CA GLN A 197 -20.12 6.70 1.99
C GLN A 197 -21.19 6.27 0.99
N SER A 198 -22.24 5.56 1.43
CA SER A 198 -23.34 5.13 0.57
C SER A 198 -24.06 6.33 -0.08
N GLN A 199 -24.29 7.41 0.67
CA GLN A 199 -24.90 8.64 0.14
C GLN A 199 -24.03 9.32 -0.93
N ARG A 200 -22.71 9.33 -0.74
CA ARG A 200 -21.78 9.87 -1.72
C ARG A 200 -21.73 9.05 -3.00
N LEU A 201 -21.64 7.73 -2.86
CA LEU A 201 -21.61 6.82 -4.02
C LEU A 201 -22.91 6.84 -4.84
N ALA A 202 -24.03 7.19 -4.24
CA ALA A 202 -25.30 7.34 -4.96
C ALA A 202 -25.37 8.62 -5.81
N GLN A 203 -24.35 9.48 -5.79
CA GLN A 203 -24.25 10.71 -6.58
C GLN A 203 -23.49 10.52 -7.91
N PHE A 204 -22.87 9.36 -8.09
CA PHE A 204 -22.16 8.96 -9.31
C PHE A 204 -22.97 7.96 -10.13
#